data_a0f1a7e3f7a13337c9e5da17edee597f
#
_entry.id   a0f1a7e3f7a13337c9e5da17edee597f
#
_cell.length_a   1.000
_cell.length_b   1.000
_cell.length_c   1.000
_cell.angle_alpha   90.00
_cell.angle_beta   90.00
_cell.angle_gamma   90.00
#
_symmetry.space_group_name_H-M   'P 1'
#
loop_
_entity.id
_entity.type
_entity.pdbx_description
1 polymer ?
#
loop_
_entity_poly.entity_id
_entity_poly.type
_entity_poly.pdbx_seq_one_letter_code
_entity_poly.pdbx_strand_id
1 'polypeptide(L)'
;MKHSAAPCALSDNVQVSTDTAAGIVIAIDATQTAPDYEHLVPAVQQIERRTGKRPKQMVVDAGYTSRENVIALDQCGVAMFGRSIETDGRVQQRFARCGVTNGFLPKAFRFDTTTNTFTCLEGKLLRPRRAEEWPGRTMIRYQASITDCKVCSQRDNCCSGNTRYGRSIVVRKEHPVVTAFRAQTASADGQAALRQRSAVAEFVNAWLKEKLGLRRVRVRGLAKVRAEAMWAALTYNVQQWIRLRWRPFRLALFNASS
;
A
#
# COMPACT_ATOMS: atom_id res chain seq x y z
N MET A 1 8.59 -7.34 15.64
CA MET A 1 7.29 -6.79 15.13
C MET A 1 6.38 -6.51 16.32
N LYS A 2 5.53 -5.46 16.24
CA LYS A 2 4.50 -5.20 17.26
C LYS A 2 3.36 -6.19 17.08
N HIS A 3 3.04 -6.93 18.11
CA HIS A 3 1.87 -7.81 18.20
C HIS A 3 0.76 -7.14 18.99
N SER A 4 -0.49 -7.45 18.67
CA SER A 4 -1.66 -7.00 19.45
C SER A 4 -1.67 -7.54 20.88
N ALA A 5 -0.98 -8.65 21.13
CA ALA A 5 -0.95 -9.34 22.43
C ALA A 5 0.36 -9.18 23.21
N ALA A 6 1.43 -8.64 22.59
CA ALA A 6 2.70 -8.39 23.25
C ALA A 6 3.46 -7.24 22.57
N PRO A 7 4.13 -6.34 23.33
CA PRO A 7 4.77 -5.16 22.78
C PRO A 7 5.94 -5.46 21.83
N CYS A 8 6.60 -6.59 21.96
CA CYS A 8 7.67 -7.07 21.07
C CYS A 8 7.71 -8.60 21.13
N ALA A 9 7.44 -9.25 20.01
CA ALA A 9 7.63 -10.70 19.85
C ALA A 9 8.41 -10.98 18.57
N LEU A 10 9.24 -12.03 18.60
CA LEU A 10 9.82 -12.58 17.38
C LEU A 10 8.68 -13.14 16.55
N SER A 11 8.49 -12.61 15.36
CA SER A 11 7.49 -13.10 14.42
C SER A 11 8.05 -13.10 13.01
N ASP A 12 7.77 -14.18 12.31
CA ASP A 12 8.04 -14.28 10.88
C ASP A 12 6.86 -13.68 10.11
N ASN A 13 7.14 -12.98 9.03
CA ASN A 13 6.16 -12.43 8.11
C ASN A 13 6.03 -13.38 6.91
N VAL A 14 4.88 -14.01 6.76
CA VAL A 14 4.61 -14.92 5.64
C VAL A 14 3.92 -14.16 4.51
N GLN A 15 4.58 -14.10 3.38
CA GLN A 15 4.14 -13.45 2.15
C GLN A 15 3.47 -14.48 1.25
N VAL A 16 2.22 -14.22 0.82
CA VAL A 16 1.43 -15.15 0.01
C VAL A 16 0.97 -14.44 -1.26
N SER A 17 1.28 -15.05 -2.41
CA SER A 17 0.75 -14.63 -3.71
C SER A 17 -0.22 -15.66 -4.25
N THR A 18 -1.44 -15.22 -4.54
CA THR A 18 -2.55 -16.10 -4.94
C THR A 18 -3.06 -15.70 -6.32
N ASP A 19 -3.31 -16.68 -7.18
CA ASP A 19 -4.04 -16.46 -8.42
C ASP A 19 -5.51 -16.14 -8.14
N THR A 20 -6.03 -15.08 -8.75
CA THR A 20 -7.40 -14.64 -8.51
C THR A 20 -8.46 -15.48 -9.24
N ALA A 21 -8.10 -16.18 -10.30
CA ALA A 21 -9.03 -17.00 -11.08
C ALA A 21 -9.33 -18.34 -10.41
N ALA A 22 -8.29 -19.05 -9.97
CA ALA A 22 -8.42 -20.38 -9.35
C ALA A 22 -8.29 -20.36 -7.82
N GLY A 23 -7.85 -19.24 -7.23
CA GLY A 23 -7.59 -19.11 -5.80
C GLY A 23 -6.44 -20.00 -5.31
N ILE A 24 -5.49 -20.38 -6.18
CA ILE A 24 -4.32 -21.19 -5.81
C ILE A 24 -3.16 -20.30 -5.36
N VAL A 25 -2.36 -20.79 -4.43
CA VAL A 25 -1.14 -20.13 -4.00
C VAL A 25 -0.04 -20.38 -5.03
N ILE A 26 0.40 -19.31 -5.73
CA ILE A 26 1.46 -19.38 -6.75
C ILE A 26 2.84 -19.24 -6.11
N ALA A 27 2.96 -18.34 -5.14
CA ALA A 27 4.20 -18.08 -4.43
C ALA A 27 3.94 -17.89 -2.95
N ILE A 28 4.85 -18.40 -2.13
CA ILE A 28 4.86 -18.20 -0.69
C ILE A 28 6.30 -18.09 -0.22
N ASP A 29 6.56 -17.17 0.68
CA ASP A 29 7.86 -17.00 1.34
C ASP A 29 7.66 -16.54 2.79
N ALA A 30 8.66 -16.72 3.62
CA ALA A 30 8.71 -16.20 4.97
C ALA A 30 9.94 -15.30 5.14
N THR A 31 9.78 -14.22 5.87
CA THR A 31 10.81 -13.23 6.13
C THR A 31 10.74 -12.74 7.58
N GLN A 32 11.84 -12.21 8.08
CA GLN A 32 11.92 -11.53 9.37
C GLN A 32 11.90 -10.01 9.24
N THR A 33 11.83 -9.50 8.01
CA THR A 33 11.72 -8.07 7.74
C THR A 33 10.27 -7.61 7.95
N ALA A 34 10.10 -6.52 8.71
CA ALA A 34 8.78 -6.03 9.08
C ALA A 34 8.03 -5.31 7.95
N PRO A 35 8.65 -4.49 7.08
CA PRO A 35 7.93 -3.71 6.07
C PRO A 35 7.55 -4.56 4.86
N ASP A 36 6.24 -4.65 4.58
CA ASP A 36 5.71 -5.42 3.46
C ASP A 36 6.15 -4.87 2.08
N TYR A 37 6.38 -3.55 1.97
CA TYR A 37 6.76 -2.94 0.70
C TYR A 37 8.09 -3.46 0.13
N GLU A 38 8.99 -3.99 0.94
CA GLU A 38 10.27 -4.57 0.48
C GLU A 38 10.09 -5.92 -0.23
N HIS A 39 8.92 -6.55 -0.08
CA HIS A 39 8.68 -7.92 -0.56
C HIS A 39 7.92 -8.00 -1.88
N LEU A 40 7.44 -6.89 -2.43
CA LEU A 40 6.61 -6.91 -3.64
C LEU A 40 7.41 -7.30 -4.89
N VAL A 41 8.55 -6.66 -5.14
CA VAL A 41 9.41 -6.97 -6.29
C VAL A 41 9.96 -8.40 -6.19
N PRO A 42 10.47 -8.87 -5.03
CA PRO A 42 10.83 -10.28 -4.85
C PRO A 42 9.67 -11.26 -5.11
N ALA A 43 8.44 -10.92 -4.74
CA ALA A 43 7.27 -11.77 -5.01
C ALA A 43 7.00 -11.90 -6.52
N VAL A 44 7.07 -10.82 -7.29
CA VAL A 44 6.95 -10.86 -8.76
C VAL A 44 8.01 -11.75 -9.37
N GLN A 45 9.27 -11.62 -8.95
CA GLN A 45 10.36 -12.47 -9.40
C GLN A 45 10.16 -13.95 -9.03
N GLN A 46 9.61 -14.22 -7.85
CA GLN A 46 9.31 -15.59 -7.43
C GLN A 46 8.19 -16.21 -8.27
N ILE A 47 7.14 -15.44 -8.58
CA ILE A 47 6.07 -15.86 -9.48
C ILE A 47 6.66 -16.20 -10.85
N GLU A 48 7.47 -15.31 -11.43
CA GLU A 48 8.11 -15.51 -12.74
C GLU A 48 8.98 -16.77 -12.76
N ARG A 49 9.81 -17.00 -11.74
CA ARG A 49 10.64 -18.21 -11.62
C ARG A 49 9.80 -19.50 -11.54
N ARG A 50 8.66 -19.48 -10.86
CA ARG A 50 7.83 -20.66 -10.65
C ARG A 50 6.92 -21.00 -11.83
N THR A 51 6.44 -19.98 -12.52
CA THR A 51 5.43 -20.15 -13.59
C THR A 51 6.01 -19.99 -14.99
N GLY A 52 7.26 -19.52 -15.10
CA GLY A 52 7.88 -19.15 -16.38
C GLY A 52 7.27 -17.88 -17.00
N LYS A 53 6.36 -17.21 -16.32
CA LYS A 53 5.66 -16.01 -16.81
C LYS A 53 5.56 -14.94 -15.74
N ARG A 54 5.78 -13.71 -16.16
CA ARG A 54 5.53 -12.55 -15.31
C ARG A 54 4.03 -12.29 -15.20
N PRO A 55 3.49 -11.94 -14.03
CA PRO A 55 2.08 -11.62 -13.90
C PRO A 55 1.77 -10.35 -14.69
N LYS A 56 0.61 -10.32 -15.38
CA LYS A 56 0.16 -9.11 -16.09
C LYS A 56 -0.27 -8.01 -15.12
N GLN A 57 -0.81 -8.41 -13.97
CA GLN A 57 -1.27 -7.48 -12.94
C GLN A 57 -1.06 -8.05 -11.54
N MET A 58 -0.84 -7.17 -10.59
CA MET A 58 -0.75 -7.47 -9.15
C MET A 58 -1.72 -6.59 -8.38
N VAL A 59 -2.57 -7.22 -7.56
CA VAL A 59 -3.46 -6.51 -6.64
C VAL A 59 -2.94 -6.70 -5.23
N VAL A 60 -2.52 -5.60 -4.60
CA VAL A 60 -1.76 -5.65 -3.35
C VAL A 60 -2.48 -4.95 -2.20
N ASP A 61 -2.07 -5.25 -0.97
CA ASP A 61 -2.51 -4.52 0.21
C ASP A 61 -1.80 -3.16 0.32
N ALA A 62 -2.36 -2.28 1.14
CA ALA A 62 -1.81 -0.95 1.38
C ALA A 62 -0.36 -0.98 1.89
N GLY A 63 0.01 -2.03 2.64
CA GLY A 63 1.38 -2.24 3.14
C GLY A 63 2.44 -2.38 2.05
N TYR A 64 2.06 -2.88 0.87
CA TYR A 64 2.96 -3.03 -0.28
C TYR A 64 2.99 -1.79 -1.18
N THR A 65 2.04 -0.86 -0.98
CA THR A 65 1.91 0.31 -1.87
C THR A 65 2.91 1.39 -1.47
N SER A 66 4.05 1.41 -2.14
CA SER A 66 5.02 2.50 -2.09
C SER A 66 5.21 3.10 -3.48
N ARG A 67 5.78 4.31 -3.57
CA ARG A 67 6.08 4.96 -4.86
C ARG A 67 7.11 4.17 -5.64
N GLU A 68 8.10 3.68 -4.93
CA GLU A 68 9.18 2.86 -5.46
C GLU A 68 8.63 1.58 -6.09
N ASN A 69 7.72 0.89 -5.40
CA ASN A 69 7.07 -0.31 -5.91
C ASN A 69 6.19 -0.05 -7.13
N VAL A 70 5.43 1.04 -7.13
CA VAL A 70 4.61 1.44 -8.27
C VAL A 70 5.48 1.66 -9.51
N ILE A 71 6.60 2.39 -9.36
CA ILE A 71 7.54 2.64 -10.47
C ILE A 71 8.24 1.35 -10.90
N ALA A 72 8.68 0.52 -9.95
CA ALA A 72 9.38 -0.72 -10.25
C ALA A 72 8.49 -1.73 -10.98
N LEU A 73 7.20 -1.86 -10.61
CA LEU A 73 6.28 -2.75 -11.31
C LEU A 73 5.95 -2.24 -12.72
N ASP A 74 5.76 -0.93 -12.89
CA ASP A 74 5.59 -0.31 -14.19
C ASP A 74 6.77 -0.59 -15.13
N GLN A 75 8.01 -0.42 -14.65
CA GLN A 75 9.23 -0.75 -15.38
C GLN A 75 9.32 -2.25 -15.75
N CYS A 76 8.70 -3.11 -14.94
CA CYS A 76 8.59 -4.53 -15.21
C CYS A 76 7.42 -4.89 -16.15
N GLY A 77 6.60 -3.92 -16.58
CA GLY A 77 5.39 -4.16 -17.37
C GLY A 77 4.26 -4.84 -16.60
N VAL A 78 4.22 -4.71 -15.27
CA VAL A 78 3.21 -5.29 -14.39
C VAL A 78 2.25 -4.20 -13.92
N ALA A 79 0.97 -4.28 -14.30
CA ALA A 79 -0.05 -3.37 -13.81
C ALA A 79 -0.27 -3.59 -12.30
N MET A 80 -0.18 -2.52 -11.51
CA MET A 80 -0.37 -2.60 -10.06
C MET A 80 -1.69 -1.97 -9.66
N PHE A 81 -2.42 -2.62 -8.75
CA PHE A 81 -3.58 -2.08 -8.05
C PHE A 81 -3.37 -2.19 -6.55
N GLY A 82 -3.62 -1.11 -5.81
CA GLY A 82 -3.44 -1.11 -4.37
C GLY A 82 -3.92 0.20 -3.74
N ARG A 83 -4.38 0.13 -2.51
CA ARG A 83 -4.84 1.34 -1.80
C ARG A 83 -3.64 2.19 -1.40
N SER A 84 -3.72 3.49 -1.68
CA SER A 84 -2.71 4.44 -1.20
C SER A 84 -2.71 4.55 0.32
N ILE A 85 -1.51 4.60 0.91
CA ILE A 85 -1.32 4.80 2.36
C ILE A 85 -1.67 6.24 2.78
N GLU A 86 -1.51 7.21 1.87
CA GLU A 86 -1.84 8.62 2.17
C GLU A 86 -3.34 8.85 1.97
N THR A 87 -4.07 8.90 3.07
CA THR A 87 -5.47 9.32 3.11
C THR A 87 -5.57 10.76 3.63
N ASP A 88 -6.60 11.50 3.18
CA ASP A 88 -6.91 12.84 3.67
C ASP A 88 -7.01 12.87 5.21
N GLY A 89 -7.55 11.84 5.84
CA GLY A 89 -7.65 11.72 7.29
C GLY A 89 -6.30 11.68 8.02
N ARG A 90 -5.28 11.01 7.45
CA ARG A 90 -3.93 11.02 8.04
C ARG A 90 -3.25 12.39 7.92
N VAL A 91 -3.49 13.08 6.83
CA VAL A 91 -3.02 14.46 6.64
C VAL A 91 -3.67 15.38 7.67
N GLN A 92 -4.98 15.30 7.85
CA GLN A 92 -5.72 16.07 8.84
C GLN A 92 -5.23 15.81 10.27
N GLN A 93 -5.07 14.53 10.66
CA GLN A 93 -4.55 14.17 12.00
C GLN A 93 -3.14 14.72 12.24
N ARG A 94 -2.27 14.71 11.24
CA ARG A 94 -0.92 15.28 11.37
C ARG A 94 -0.97 16.79 11.62
N PHE A 95 -1.83 17.52 10.90
CA PHE A 95 -1.99 18.95 11.08
C PHE A 95 -2.66 19.28 12.44
N ALA A 96 -3.67 18.51 12.85
CA ALA A 96 -4.32 18.67 14.15
C ALA A 96 -3.33 18.47 15.32
N ARG A 97 -2.42 17.47 15.24
CA ARG A 97 -1.36 17.28 16.24
C ARG A 97 -0.39 18.47 16.34
N CYS A 98 -0.30 19.28 15.30
CA CYS A 98 0.52 20.49 15.27
C CYS A 98 -0.29 21.75 15.62
N GLY A 99 -1.54 21.63 16.09
CA GLY A 99 -2.41 22.76 16.46
C GLY A 99 -3.06 23.49 15.28
N VAL A 100 -2.92 22.96 14.05
CA VAL A 100 -3.56 23.58 12.87
C VAL A 100 -5.00 23.12 12.74
N THR A 101 -5.93 24.07 12.70
CA THR A 101 -7.35 23.79 12.58
C THR A 101 -7.76 23.41 11.14
N ASN A 102 -8.88 22.72 10.97
CA ASN A 102 -9.33 22.19 9.69
C ASN A 102 -9.53 23.27 8.61
N GLY A 103 -9.89 24.51 9.01
CA GLY A 103 -10.05 25.63 8.09
C GLY A 103 -8.73 26.12 7.47
N PHE A 104 -7.58 25.73 8.02
CA PHE A 104 -6.23 26.14 7.57
C PHE A 104 -5.42 25.00 6.99
N LEU A 105 -6.08 23.94 6.54
CA LEU A 105 -5.42 22.87 5.80
C LEU A 105 -4.92 23.36 4.42
N PRO A 106 -3.95 22.69 3.80
CA PRO A 106 -3.37 23.12 2.52
C PRO A 106 -4.40 23.40 1.42
N LYS A 107 -5.55 22.69 1.42
CA LYS A 107 -6.64 22.87 0.44
C LYS A 107 -7.34 24.24 0.54
N ALA A 108 -7.27 24.92 1.68
CA ALA A 108 -7.88 26.22 1.88
C ALA A 108 -7.06 27.39 1.27
N PHE A 109 -5.83 27.12 0.84
CA PHE A 109 -4.95 28.11 0.24
C PHE A 109 -5.10 28.11 -1.28
N ARG A 110 -5.25 29.29 -1.88
CA ARG A 110 -5.43 29.45 -3.31
C ARG A 110 -4.07 29.48 -4.01
N PHE A 111 -3.89 28.60 -4.99
CA PHE A 111 -2.69 28.58 -5.82
C PHE A 111 -2.86 29.46 -7.05
N ASP A 112 -1.89 30.30 -7.32
CA ASP A 112 -1.79 31.09 -8.53
C ASP A 112 -0.68 30.50 -9.41
N THR A 113 -1.07 29.99 -10.57
CA THR A 113 -0.15 29.37 -11.52
C THR A 113 0.76 30.38 -12.22
N THR A 114 0.30 31.63 -12.39
CA THR A 114 1.03 32.69 -13.10
C THR A 114 2.23 33.15 -12.26
N THR A 115 2.01 33.35 -10.98
CA THR A 115 3.05 33.83 -10.05
C THR A 115 3.76 32.70 -9.32
N ASN A 116 3.29 31.45 -9.48
CA ASN A 116 3.77 30.28 -8.75
C ASN A 116 3.80 30.50 -7.23
N THR A 117 2.69 31.04 -6.68
CA THR A 117 2.56 31.33 -5.26
C THR A 117 1.24 30.80 -4.71
N PHE A 118 1.18 30.58 -3.39
CA PHE A 118 -0.08 30.40 -2.69
C PHE A 118 -0.49 31.69 -1.98
N THR A 119 -1.78 31.95 -1.94
CA THR A 119 -2.37 33.03 -1.14
C THR A 119 -3.08 32.39 0.05
N CYS A 120 -2.78 32.84 1.27
CA CYS A 120 -3.46 32.39 2.47
C CYS A 120 -4.84 33.07 2.62
N LEU A 121 -5.62 32.62 3.59
CA LEU A 121 -6.96 33.16 3.88
C LEU A 121 -6.96 34.64 4.24
N GLU A 122 -5.84 35.15 4.81
CA GLU A 122 -5.63 36.55 5.14
C GLU A 122 -4.92 37.34 4.02
N GLY A 123 -4.92 36.81 2.78
CA GLY A 123 -4.36 37.50 1.60
C GLY A 123 -2.84 37.55 1.52
N LYS A 124 -2.10 36.90 2.41
CA LYS A 124 -0.63 36.92 2.39
C LYS A 124 -0.07 35.81 1.46
N LEU A 125 1.06 36.13 0.80
CA LEU A 125 1.68 35.25 -0.18
C LEU A 125 2.65 34.25 0.47
N LEU A 126 2.51 32.98 0.07
CA LEU A 126 3.50 31.96 0.32
C LEU A 126 4.33 31.76 -0.96
N ARG A 127 5.61 32.00 -0.88
CA ARG A 127 6.54 31.89 -2.01
C ARG A 127 7.24 30.53 -2.03
N PRO A 128 7.56 29.98 -3.23
CA PRO A 128 8.28 28.72 -3.31
C PRO A 128 9.69 28.86 -2.72
N ARG A 129 10.11 27.82 -2.01
CA ARG A 129 11.49 27.60 -1.57
C ARG A 129 12.14 26.59 -2.51
N ARG A 130 13.41 26.24 -2.22
CA ARG A 130 14.15 25.23 -2.99
C ARG A 130 13.33 23.92 -3.07
N ALA A 131 13.25 23.37 -4.27
CA ALA A 131 12.68 22.04 -4.48
C ALA A 131 13.60 20.96 -3.87
N GLU A 132 13.01 19.97 -3.24
CA GLU A 132 13.69 18.80 -2.68
C GLU A 132 13.27 17.59 -3.50
N GLU A 133 14.26 16.90 -4.09
CA GLU A 133 14.02 15.67 -4.82
C GLU A 133 13.98 14.47 -3.84
N TRP A 134 12.97 13.64 -4.00
CA TRP A 134 12.76 12.42 -3.24
C TRP A 134 12.45 11.26 -4.19
N PRO A 135 12.71 10.00 -3.83
CA PRO A 135 12.32 8.87 -4.67
C PRO A 135 10.84 8.96 -5.11
N GLY A 136 10.63 8.99 -6.43
CA GLY A 136 9.30 9.05 -7.04
C GLY A 136 8.52 10.35 -6.87
N ARG A 137 9.12 11.43 -6.35
CA ARG A 137 8.45 12.74 -6.22
C ARG A 137 9.41 13.89 -6.04
N THR A 138 8.99 15.07 -6.47
CA THR A 138 9.60 16.36 -6.12
C THR A 138 8.73 17.05 -5.08
N MET A 139 9.33 17.58 -4.02
CA MET A 139 8.63 18.35 -2.98
C MET A 139 9.01 19.82 -3.08
N ILE A 140 8.02 20.69 -3.22
CA ILE A 140 8.21 22.14 -3.21
C ILE A 140 7.53 22.69 -1.97
N ARG A 141 8.31 23.36 -1.13
CA ARG A 141 7.80 24.07 0.05
C ARG A 141 7.49 25.51 -0.32
N TYR A 142 6.26 25.91 -0.12
CA TYR A 142 5.83 27.30 -0.19
C TYR A 142 5.75 27.86 1.22
N GLN A 143 6.28 29.06 1.45
CA GLN A 143 6.40 29.62 2.80
C GLN A 143 6.04 31.11 2.81
N ALA A 144 5.20 31.51 3.77
CA ALA A 144 4.89 32.88 4.07
C ALA A 144 6.05 33.55 4.82
N SER A 145 6.11 34.88 4.76
CA SER A 145 7.01 35.64 5.62
C SER A 145 6.65 35.46 7.09
N ILE A 146 7.66 35.36 7.94
CA ILE A 146 7.45 35.32 9.38
C ILE A 146 6.86 36.64 9.90
N THR A 147 7.22 37.77 9.30
CA THR A 147 6.71 39.11 9.66
C THR A 147 5.20 39.18 9.44
N ASP A 148 4.69 38.64 8.32
CA ASP A 148 3.26 38.57 8.02
C ASP A 148 2.52 37.67 9.00
N CYS A 149 3.11 36.53 9.37
CA CYS A 149 2.46 35.57 10.26
C CYS A 149 2.53 35.98 11.74
N LYS A 150 3.52 36.77 12.17
CA LYS A 150 3.63 37.23 13.57
C LYS A 150 2.49 38.11 14.01
N VAL A 151 2.02 38.99 13.11
CA VAL A 151 0.94 39.96 13.38
C VAL A 151 -0.44 39.45 12.92
N CYS A 152 -0.52 38.22 12.44
CA CYS A 152 -1.75 37.65 11.92
C CYS A 152 -2.67 37.19 13.06
N SER A 153 -3.93 37.62 13.05
CA SER A 153 -4.97 37.22 14.02
C SER A 153 -5.25 35.72 14.01
N GLN A 154 -5.01 35.06 12.87
CA GLN A 154 -5.25 33.61 12.70
C GLN A 154 -4.00 32.75 12.95
N ARG A 155 -2.95 33.35 13.53
CA ARG A 155 -1.68 32.64 13.72
C ARG A 155 -1.84 31.32 14.47
N ASP A 156 -2.58 31.33 15.58
CA ASP A 156 -2.73 30.18 16.47
C ASP A 156 -3.53 29.04 15.83
N ASN A 157 -4.44 29.37 14.90
CA ASN A 157 -5.23 28.40 14.13
C ASN A 157 -4.50 27.87 12.89
N CYS A 158 -3.56 28.66 12.35
CA CYS A 158 -2.93 28.44 11.06
C CYS A 158 -1.51 27.86 11.16
N CYS A 159 -0.72 28.33 12.13
CA CYS A 159 0.69 27.97 12.26
C CYS A 159 0.88 26.88 13.33
N SER A 160 1.72 25.89 13.04
CA SER A 160 2.09 24.88 14.01
C SER A 160 3.01 25.46 15.09
N GLY A 161 2.53 25.57 16.32
CA GLY A 161 3.34 25.88 17.50
C GLY A 161 4.20 27.15 17.40
N ASN A 162 5.19 27.24 18.26
CA ASN A 162 6.11 28.39 18.35
C ASN A 162 7.22 28.30 17.28
N THR A 163 6.85 28.45 16.00
CA THR A 163 7.80 28.33 14.89
C THR A 163 8.55 29.63 14.62
N ARG A 164 9.85 29.50 14.31
CA ARG A 164 10.68 30.60 13.79
C ARG A 164 10.27 31.05 12.38
N TYR A 165 9.36 30.31 11.76
CA TYR A 165 9.01 30.47 10.36
C TYR A 165 7.51 30.80 10.22
N GLY A 166 7.16 31.46 9.13
CA GLY A 166 5.76 31.64 8.75
C GLY A 166 5.13 30.33 8.28
N ARG A 167 3.82 30.38 8.02
CA ARG A 167 3.05 29.24 7.51
C ARG A 167 3.74 28.62 6.28
N SER A 168 3.83 27.31 6.23
CA SER A 168 4.32 26.60 5.06
C SER A 168 3.33 25.56 4.56
N ILE A 169 3.30 25.38 3.23
CA ILE A 169 2.59 24.32 2.52
C ILE A 169 3.62 23.55 1.70
N VAL A 170 3.53 22.25 1.73
CA VAL A 170 4.37 21.39 0.88
C VAL A 170 3.51 20.82 -0.23
N VAL A 171 3.85 21.19 -1.47
CA VAL A 171 3.28 20.59 -2.68
C VAL A 171 4.18 19.45 -3.10
N ARG A 172 3.56 18.32 -3.39
CA ARG A 172 4.23 17.12 -3.89
C ARG A 172 3.91 16.97 -5.36
N LYS A 173 4.94 17.04 -6.19
CA LYS A 173 4.83 16.71 -7.61
C LYS A 173 5.17 15.22 -7.75
N GLU A 174 4.14 14.41 -7.91
CA GLU A 174 4.28 12.96 -8.03
C GLU A 174 4.85 12.58 -9.39
N HIS A 175 5.56 11.46 -9.43
CA HIS A 175 5.98 10.84 -10.69
C HIS A 175 4.75 10.50 -11.55
N PRO A 176 4.78 10.69 -12.90
CA PRO A 176 3.63 10.41 -13.77
C PRO A 176 3.04 9.01 -13.60
N VAL A 177 3.87 8.00 -13.45
CA VAL A 177 3.47 6.61 -13.20
C VAL A 177 2.67 6.48 -11.89
N VAL A 178 3.05 7.18 -10.83
CA VAL A 178 2.32 7.17 -9.55
C VAL A 178 0.95 7.85 -9.70
N THR A 179 0.87 8.90 -10.50
CA THR A 179 -0.39 9.58 -10.81
C THR A 179 -1.31 8.66 -11.62
N ALA A 180 -0.78 7.99 -12.65
CA ALA A 180 -1.50 7.01 -13.47
C ALA A 180 -2.01 5.84 -12.61
N PHE A 181 -1.15 5.28 -11.74
CA PHE A 181 -1.53 4.23 -10.78
C PHE A 181 -2.72 4.64 -9.91
N ARG A 182 -2.73 5.87 -9.39
CA ARG A 182 -3.86 6.36 -8.58
C ARG A 182 -5.15 6.46 -9.38
N ALA A 183 -5.08 7.00 -10.60
CA ALA A 183 -6.22 7.10 -11.49
C ALA A 183 -6.76 5.71 -11.85
N GLN A 184 -5.87 4.78 -12.22
CA GLN A 184 -6.21 3.40 -12.55
C GLN A 184 -6.83 2.65 -11.36
N THR A 185 -6.27 2.80 -10.15
CA THR A 185 -6.84 2.18 -8.95
C THR A 185 -8.22 2.76 -8.59
N ALA A 186 -8.44 4.05 -8.86
CA ALA A 186 -9.72 4.72 -8.62
C ALA A 186 -10.80 4.37 -9.65
N SER A 187 -10.45 3.82 -10.81
CA SER A 187 -11.39 3.41 -11.85
C SER A 187 -12.32 2.29 -11.40
N ALA A 188 -13.41 2.07 -12.14
CA ALA A 188 -14.35 0.97 -11.87
C ALA A 188 -13.65 -0.40 -11.85
N ASP A 189 -12.75 -0.64 -12.80
CA ASP A 189 -11.97 -1.88 -12.91
C ASP A 189 -11.00 -2.03 -11.74
N GLY A 190 -10.32 -0.96 -11.35
CA GLY A 190 -9.44 -0.96 -10.18
C GLY A 190 -10.19 -1.29 -8.88
N GLN A 191 -11.37 -0.72 -8.69
CA GLN A 191 -12.21 -1.01 -7.54
C GLN A 191 -12.77 -2.44 -7.57
N ALA A 192 -13.10 -2.97 -8.75
CA ALA A 192 -13.49 -4.37 -8.92
C ALA A 192 -12.34 -5.32 -8.56
N ALA A 193 -11.13 -5.05 -9.05
CA ALA A 193 -9.94 -5.82 -8.73
C ALA A 193 -9.63 -5.83 -7.22
N LEU A 194 -9.76 -4.69 -6.54
CA LEU A 194 -9.57 -4.61 -5.09
C LEU A 194 -10.62 -5.42 -4.31
N ARG A 195 -11.88 -5.41 -4.75
CA ARG A 195 -12.94 -6.26 -4.13
C ARG A 195 -12.66 -7.74 -4.34
N GLN A 196 -12.30 -8.15 -5.55
CA GLN A 196 -11.94 -9.54 -5.84
C GLN A 196 -10.75 -10.01 -5.01
N ARG A 197 -9.71 -9.17 -4.87
CA ARG A 197 -8.55 -9.48 -4.01
C ARG A 197 -8.98 -9.77 -2.59
N SER A 198 -9.83 -8.93 -1.99
CA SER A 198 -10.26 -9.10 -0.61
C SER A 198 -10.90 -10.48 -0.42
N ALA A 199 -11.82 -10.87 -1.32
CA ALA A 199 -12.48 -12.17 -1.25
C ALA A 199 -11.49 -13.34 -1.38
N VAL A 200 -10.53 -13.26 -2.31
CA VAL A 200 -9.59 -14.37 -2.58
C VAL A 200 -8.48 -14.42 -1.52
N ALA A 201 -7.79 -13.29 -1.30
CA ALA A 201 -6.61 -13.27 -0.43
C ALA A 201 -6.95 -13.47 1.05
N GLU A 202 -8.06 -12.91 1.52
CA GLU A 202 -8.50 -13.09 2.91
C GLU A 202 -8.90 -14.53 3.17
N PHE A 203 -9.60 -15.17 2.24
CA PHE A 203 -9.95 -16.57 2.35
C PHE A 203 -8.71 -17.47 2.42
N VAL A 204 -7.76 -17.30 1.49
CA VAL A 204 -6.52 -18.09 1.48
C VAL A 204 -5.72 -17.88 2.76
N ASN A 205 -5.54 -16.63 3.17
CA ASN A 205 -4.81 -16.30 4.40
C ASN A 205 -5.48 -16.88 5.65
N ALA A 206 -6.81 -16.80 5.73
CA ALA A 206 -7.57 -17.40 6.83
C ALA A 206 -7.40 -18.93 6.84
N TRP A 207 -7.49 -19.57 5.68
CA TRP A 207 -7.33 -21.03 5.58
C TRP A 207 -5.94 -21.49 5.99
N LEU A 208 -4.87 -20.83 5.49
CA LEU A 208 -3.50 -21.14 5.85
C LEU A 208 -3.25 -20.96 7.36
N LYS A 209 -3.81 -19.91 7.95
CA LYS A 209 -3.65 -19.62 9.38
C LYS A 209 -4.45 -20.55 10.28
N GLU A 210 -5.75 -20.75 9.98
CA GLU A 210 -6.68 -21.44 10.88
C GLU A 210 -6.72 -22.95 10.66
N LYS A 211 -6.62 -23.39 9.40
CA LYS A 211 -6.75 -24.80 9.05
C LYS A 211 -5.41 -25.51 8.91
N LEU A 212 -4.38 -24.79 8.45
CA LEU A 212 -3.06 -25.38 8.19
C LEU A 212 -2.00 -24.90 9.20
N GLY A 213 -2.39 -24.18 10.25
CA GLY A 213 -1.56 -23.91 11.41
C GLY A 213 -0.56 -22.79 11.29
N LEU A 214 -0.54 -22.01 10.18
CA LEU A 214 0.43 -20.90 10.00
C LEU A 214 0.18 -19.69 10.90
N ARG A 215 -0.87 -19.70 11.75
CA ARG A 215 -1.04 -18.67 12.79
C ARG A 215 0.09 -18.72 13.81
N ARG A 216 0.63 -19.90 14.09
CA ARG A 216 1.71 -20.13 15.04
C ARG A 216 2.65 -21.19 14.48
N VAL A 217 3.79 -20.74 13.96
CA VAL A 217 4.84 -21.62 13.41
C VAL A 217 5.36 -22.56 14.49
N ARG A 218 5.55 -23.82 14.16
CA ARG A 218 5.97 -24.88 15.10
C ARG A 218 7.48 -25.06 15.14
N VAL A 219 8.19 -24.48 14.16
CA VAL A 219 9.64 -24.63 13.99
C VAL A 219 10.37 -23.31 14.24
N ARG A 220 11.67 -23.38 14.52
CA ARG A 220 12.53 -22.22 14.68
C ARG A 220 13.55 -22.14 13.54
N GLY A 221 13.86 -20.91 13.13
CA GLY A 221 14.80 -20.60 12.05
C GLY A 221 14.10 -20.47 10.71
N LEU A 222 14.46 -19.41 9.99
CA LEU A 222 13.78 -18.95 8.76
C LEU A 222 13.66 -20.04 7.69
N ALA A 223 14.68 -20.86 7.50
CA ALA A 223 14.64 -21.95 6.52
C ALA A 223 13.55 -22.98 6.82
N LYS A 224 13.38 -23.34 8.12
CA LYS A 224 12.35 -24.27 8.55
C LYS A 224 10.95 -23.64 8.48
N VAL A 225 10.82 -22.35 8.82
CA VAL A 225 9.58 -21.60 8.68
C VAL A 225 9.14 -21.52 7.22
N ARG A 226 10.08 -21.27 6.31
CA ARG A 226 9.82 -21.32 4.85
C ARG A 226 9.31 -22.69 4.41
N ALA A 227 9.95 -23.77 4.87
CA ALA A 227 9.51 -25.13 4.56
C ALA A 227 8.09 -25.40 5.09
N GLU A 228 7.78 -25.03 6.33
CA GLU A 228 6.43 -25.17 6.91
C GLU A 228 5.39 -24.38 6.10
N ALA A 229 5.70 -23.13 5.71
CA ALA A 229 4.84 -22.32 4.87
C ALA A 229 4.61 -22.96 3.49
N MET A 230 5.67 -23.53 2.88
CA MET A 230 5.57 -24.22 1.59
C MET A 230 4.69 -25.48 1.68
N TRP A 231 4.80 -26.27 2.73
CA TRP A 231 3.95 -27.45 2.97
C TRP A 231 2.49 -27.04 3.14
N ALA A 232 2.22 -25.98 3.88
CA ALA A 232 0.87 -25.47 4.01
C ALA A 232 0.29 -25.01 2.68
N ALA A 233 1.06 -24.27 1.85
CA ALA A 233 0.64 -23.87 0.52
C ALA A 233 0.39 -25.05 -0.42
N LEU A 234 1.24 -26.06 -0.39
CA LEU A 234 1.04 -27.29 -1.16
C LEU A 234 -0.24 -28.01 -0.76
N THR A 235 -0.46 -28.20 0.55
CA THR A 235 -1.68 -28.83 1.08
C THR A 235 -2.92 -28.05 0.65
N TYR A 236 -2.89 -26.72 0.76
CA TYR A 236 -3.96 -25.86 0.30
C TYR A 236 -4.24 -26.03 -1.20
N ASN A 237 -3.20 -26.01 -2.02
CA ASN A 237 -3.32 -26.15 -3.48
C ASN A 237 -3.88 -27.51 -3.89
N VAL A 238 -3.49 -28.59 -3.23
CA VAL A 238 -4.06 -29.93 -3.45
C VAL A 238 -5.56 -29.94 -3.11
N GLN A 239 -5.96 -29.34 -1.99
CA GLN A 239 -7.37 -29.22 -1.61
C GLN A 239 -8.18 -28.40 -2.64
N GLN A 240 -7.60 -27.30 -3.17
CA GLN A 240 -8.20 -26.50 -4.24
C GLN A 240 -8.31 -27.28 -5.54
N TRP A 241 -7.27 -28.03 -5.93
CA TRP A 241 -7.32 -28.90 -7.11
C TRP A 241 -8.44 -29.94 -7.01
N ILE A 242 -8.56 -30.62 -5.85
CA ILE A 242 -9.65 -31.58 -5.59
C ILE A 242 -11.01 -30.89 -5.75
N ARG A 243 -11.17 -29.68 -5.18
CA ARG A 243 -12.43 -28.93 -5.26
C ARG A 243 -12.78 -28.53 -6.69
N LEU A 244 -11.81 -28.03 -7.45
CA LEU A 244 -12.05 -27.41 -8.76
C LEU A 244 -12.08 -28.40 -9.92
N ARG A 245 -11.38 -29.52 -9.81
CA ARG A 245 -11.19 -30.48 -10.90
C ARG A 245 -11.76 -31.84 -10.62
N TRP A 246 -11.46 -32.43 -9.49
CA TRP A 246 -11.79 -33.82 -9.20
C TRP A 246 -13.23 -34.01 -8.78
N ARG A 247 -13.81 -33.17 -7.93
CA ARG A 247 -15.23 -33.26 -7.52
C ARG A 247 -16.19 -33.05 -8.68
N PRO A 248 -16.07 -31.99 -9.52
CA PRO A 248 -16.92 -31.86 -10.69
C PRO A 248 -16.83 -33.03 -11.66
N PHE A 249 -15.61 -33.55 -11.87
CA PHE A 249 -15.39 -34.71 -12.74
C PHE A 249 -16.14 -35.95 -12.23
N ARG A 250 -16.07 -36.25 -10.94
CA ARG A 250 -16.82 -37.37 -10.35
C ARG A 250 -18.33 -37.18 -10.45
N LEU A 251 -18.85 -36.00 -10.22
CA LEU A 251 -20.27 -35.70 -10.35
C LEU A 251 -20.75 -35.89 -11.80
N ALA A 252 -19.96 -35.48 -12.78
CA ALA A 252 -20.27 -35.66 -14.19
C ALA A 252 -20.32 -37.16 -14.57
N LEU A 253 -19.36 -37.96 -14.09
CA LEU A 253 -19.37 -39.43 -14.30
C LEU A 253 -20.57 -40.10 -13.65
N PHE A 254 -20.96 -39.68 -12.46
CA PHE A 254 -22.13 -40.26 -11.75
C PHE A 254 -23.42 -39.97 -12.51
N ASN A 255 -23.60 -38.75 -13.02
CA ASN A 255 -24.78 -38.34 -13.78
C ASN A 255 -24.81 -38.93 -15.22
N ALA A 256 -23.68 -39.37 -15.76
CA ALA A 256 -23.60 -40.01 -17.07
C ALA A 256 -23.87 -41.54 -16.99
N SER A 257 -23.90 -42.10 -15.77
CA SER A 257 -24.11 -43.52 -15.51
C SER A 257 -25.49 -43.81 -14.92
N SER A 258 -26.34 -42.80 -14.77
CA SER A 258 -27.73 -42.82 -14.35
C SER A 258 -28.63 -42.50 -15.53
#